data_a32166d111fdb3ed6dba1ef844659217
#
_entry.id   a32166d111fdb3ed6dba1ef844659217
#
_cell.length_a   1.000
_cell.length_b   1.000
_cell.length_c   1.000
_cell.angle_alpha   90.00
_cell.angle_beta   90.00
_cell.angle_gamma   90.00
#
_symmetry.space_group_name_H-M   'P 1'
#
loop_
_entity.id
_entity.type
_entity.pdbx_description
1 polymer ?
#
loop_
_entity_poly.entity_id
_entity_poly.type
_entity_poly.pdbx_seq_one_letter_code
_entity_poly.pdbx_strand_id
1 'polypeptide(L)'
;MPSLLVELFDHHTIEKNVYQTFICDCDEVLFLSLKKITEEERLSLKHFLLDQVSHVKQVHFRQISLDKITDDLNLFLTNYDSVTLDVFGGDSILAIFLYQYGLEKQLPIVAIDIEQGKQFKWKMGKVEKEELVIPGLTIEQLIALRGGKLIKSKQPKYSPKQMITIKKLANYAILNPEQWYQITQFFALAKTVDFHAETVKVLESNGKRYFYPESMIPLLTEANLIHIDEESSEHIRYTFSSSEAQLLCRTKGHILELYLYLLAIESEYFDECMIGAEIDWNGIFPEVDNVQNEIDVVLRKGQSIIFISCKMTDLSVEAINELEVYANHFAGETCLKLIVCSGKINPVYNHRCQEYGVLVIKQDQISNLIPMLQKYIKKHKI
;
A
#
# COMPACT_ATOMS: atom_id res chain seq x y z
N MET A 1 19.99 -34.92 -0.97
CA MET A 1 19.54 -34.09 0.15
C MET A 1 19.03 -32.75 -0.39
N PRO A 2 18.27 -31.97 0.37
CA PRO A 2 17.75 -30.68 -0.13
C PRO A 2 18.87 -29.63 -0.27
N SER A 3 18.61 -28.62 -1.10
CA SER A 3 19.43 -27.41 -1.22
C SER A 3 18.97 -26.36 -0.20
N LEU A 4 19.91 -25.62 0.40
CA LEU A 4 19.66 -24.61 1.42
C LEU A 4 20.17 -23.24 1.00
N LEU A 5 19.32 -22.23 1.16
CA LEU A 5 19.72 -20.84 1.17
C LEU A 5 19.77 -20.34 2.63
N VAL A 6 20.91 -19.77 3.04
CA VAL A 6 21.06 -19.12 4.35
C VAL A 6 21.02 -17.63 4.15
N GLU A 7 20.05 -16.97 4.77
CA GLU A 7 19.83 -15.52 4.70
C GLU A 7 19.95 -14.85 6.07
N LEU A 8 20.25 -13.57 6.05
CA LEU A 8 20.25 -12.73 7.25
C LEU A 8 18.87 -12.08 7.41
N PHE A 9 18.25 -12.27 8.57
CA PHE A 9 16.94 -11.67 8.83
C PHE A 9 17.05 -10.16 9.06
N ASP A 10 16.42 -9.38 8.20
CA ASP A 10 16.32 -7.92 8.32
C ASP A 10 15.01 -7.55 9.04
N HIS A 11 15.12 -7.02 10.27
CA HIS A 11 13.98 -6.61 11.08
C HIS A 11 13.38 -5.26 10.66
N HIS A 12 14.14 -4.45 9.94
CA HIS A 12 13.72 -3.09 9.55
C HIS A 12 13.07 -3.07 8.17
N THR A 13 13.66 -3.80 7.24
CA THR A 13 13.21 -3.85 5.84
C THR A 13 12.89 -5.30 5.49
N ILE A 14 11.72 -5.76 5.93
CA ILE A 14 11.33 -7.17 5.81
C ILE A 14 11.30 -7.66 4.35
N GLU A 15 11.12 -6.77 3.39
CA GLU A 15 11.15 -7.04 1.95
C GLU A 15 12.51 -7.60 1.49
N LYS A 16 13.58 -7.25 2.19
CA LYS A 16 14.91 -7.79 1.87
C LYS A 16 15.01 -9.29 2.12
N ASN A 17 14.19 -9.83 3.03
CA ASN A 17 14.18 -11.24 3.38
C ASN A 17 13.59 -12.15 2.28
N VAL A 18 13.14 -11.61 1.16
CA VAL A 18 12.49 -12.41 0.12
C VAL A 18 13.17 -12.34 -1.24
N TYR A 19 13.97 -11.30 -1.51
CA TYR A 19 14.50 -11.09 -2.85
C TYR A 19 15.46 -12.20 -3.30
N GLN A 20 16.35 -12.64 -2.43
CA GLN A 20 17.28 -13.71 -2.77
C GLN A 20 16.55 -15.05 -2.92
N THR A 21 15.56 -15.30 -2.06
CA THR A 21 14.71 -16.51 -2.15
C THR A 21 13.94 -16.58 -3.47
N PHE A 22 13.47 -15.44 -4.02
CA PHE A 22 12.82 -15.42 -5.33
C PHE A 22 13.75 -15.75 -6.50
N ILE A 23 15.06 -15.53 -6.33
CA ILE A 23 16.07 -15.67 -7.40
C ILE A 23 16.80 -17.00 -7.30
N CYS A 24 17.00 -17.49 -6.08
CA CYS A 24 17.74 -18.70 -5.80
C CYS A 24 16.83 -19.94 -5.90
N ASP A 25 17.22 -20.91 -6.72
CA ASP A 25 16.55 -22.21 -6.75
C ASP A 25 17.01 -23.06 -5.55
N CYS A 26 16.27 -22.98 -4.45
CA CYS A 26 16.56 -23.70 -3.21
C CYS A 26 15.31 -24.39 -2.66
N ASP A 27 15.49 -25.57 -2.03
CA ASP A 27 14.40 -26.31 -1.40
C ASP A 27 14.00 -25.72 -0.04
N GLU A 28 14.98 -25.19 0.69
CA GLU A 28 14.80 -24.71 2.07
C GLU A 28 15.54 -23.39 2.28
N VAL A 29 14.99 -22.56 3.18
CA VAL A 29 15.59 -21.28 3.56
C VAL A 29 15.80 -21.23 5.08
N LEU A 30 16.98 -20.78 5.50
CA LEU A 30 17.32 -20.55 6.90
C LEU A 30 17.61 -19.07 7.13
N PHE A 31 16.78 -18.42 7.94
CA PHE A 31 17.01 -17.06 8.40
C PHE A 31 17.80 -17.03 9.73
N LEU A 32 18.88 -16.27 9.73
CA LEU A 32 19.74 -16.05 10.89
C LEU A 32 19.56 -14.64 11.45
N SER A 33 19.49 -14.51 12.76
CA SER A 33 19.42 -13.20 13.44
C SER A 33 20.17 -13.23 14.78
N LEU A 34 20.81 -12.11 15.15
CA LEU A 34 21.33 -11.89 16.50
C LEU A 34 20.21 -11.53 17.48
N LYS A 35 19.14 -10.90 16.99
CA LYS A 35 17.96 -10.52 17.77
C LYS A 35 16.91 -11.62 17.71
N LYS A 36 16.01 -11.63 18.70
CA LYS A 36 14.85 -12.51 18.67
C LYS A 36 13.93 -12.11 17.52
N ILE A 37 13.65 -13.05 16.62
CA ILE A 37 12.60 -12.93 15.62
C ILE A 37 11.29 -13.26 16.33
N THR A 38 10.31 -12.38 16.28
CA THR A 38 9.00 -12.59 16.91
C THR A 38 8.24 -13.73 16.25
N GLU A 39 7.23 -14.28 16.93
CA GLU A 39 6.39 -15.32 16.34
C GLU A 39 5.61 -14.80 15.13
N GLU A 40 5.13 -13.57 15.20
CA GLU A 40 4.42 -12.89 14.12
C GLU A 40 5.31 -12.74 12.88
N GLU A 41 6.53 -12.20 13.02
CA GLU A 41 7.49 -12.08 11.92
C GLU A 41 7.80 -13.44 11.28
N ARG A 42 7.99 -14.48 12.10
CA ARG A 42 8.26 -15.83 11.61
C ARG A 42 7.10 -16.41 10.80
N LEU A 43 5.88 -16.32 11.34
CA LEU A 43 4.69 -16.87 10.71
C LEU A 43 4.38 -16.13 9.42
N SER A 44 4.43 -14.78 9.43
CA SER A 44 4.17 -13.96 8.24
C SER A 44 5.13 -14.29 7.10
N LEU A 45 6.45 -14.26 7.38
CA LEU A 45 7.45 -14.54 6.36
C LEU A 45 7.38 -16.00 5.87
N LYS A 46 7.18 -16.95 6.79
CA LYS A 46 7.03 -18.38 6.43
C LYS A 46 5.83 -18.62 5.54
N HIS A 47 4.65 -18.10 5.90
CA HIS A 47 3.44 -18.23 5.07
C HIS A 47 3.65 -17.60 3.71
N PHE A 48 4.20 -16.39 3.68
CA PHE A 48 4.47 -15.67 2.44
C PHE A 48 5.37 -16.49 1.50
N LEU A 49 6.51 -16.98 2.00
CA LEU A 49 7.46 -17.73 1.16
C LEU A 49 6.89 -19.07 0.67
N LEU A 50 6.19 -19.81 1.52
CA LEU A 50 5.57 -21.09 1.13
C LEU A 50 4.40 -20.90 0.14
N ASP A 51 3.73 -19.76 0.15
CA ASP A 51 2.64 -19.46 -0.79
C ASP A 51 3.15 -18.89 -2.11
N GLN A 52 4.12 -17.97 -2.06
CA GLN A 52 4.57 -17.21 -3.23
C GLN A 52 5.76 -17.83 -3.96
N VAL A 53 6.53 -18.71 -3.32
CA VAL A 53 7.76 -19.31 -3.88
C VAL A 53 7.62 -20.83 -3.99
N SER A 54 7.18 -21.31 -5.15
CA SER A 54 6.76 -22.72 -5.36
C SER A 54 7.84 -23.77 -5.12
N HIS A 55 9.12 -23.42 -5.24
CA HIS A 55 10.22 -24.35 -5.01
C HIS A 55 10.61 -24.47 -3.53
N VAL A 56 10.28 -23.49 -2.69
CA VAL A 56 10.57 -23.51 -1.25
C VAL A 56 9.61 -24.46 -0.53
N LYS A 57 10.15 -25.45 0.16
CA LYS A 57 9.39 -26.47 0.90
C LYS A 57 9.38 -26.24 2.40
N GLN A 58 10.47 -25.63 2.93
CA GLN A 58 10.61 -25.36 4.36
C GLN A 58 11.32 -24.03 4.61
N VAL A 59 10.92 -23.34 5.69
CA VAL A 59 11.54 -22.10 6.15
C VAL A 59 11.89 -22.26 7.63
N HIS A 60 13.14 -22.01 7.95
CA HIS A 60 13.74 -22.14 9.27
C HIS A 60 14.18 -20.78 9.81
N PHE A 61 14.11 -20.60 11.13
CA PHE A 61 14.55 -19.38 11.79
C PHE A 61 15.45 -19.76 12.96
N ARG A 62 16.60 -19.10 13.08
CA ARG A 62 17.50 -19.29 14.21
C ARG A 62 18.00 -17.97 14.74
N GLN A 63 17.77 -17.78 16.05
CA GLN A 63 18.51 -16.79 16.79
C GLN A 63 19.88 -17.39 17.15
N ILE A 64 20.94 -16.69 16.85
CA ILE A 64 22.32 -17.15 17.05
C ILE A 64 23.10 -16.16 17.90
N SER A 65 24.20 -16.63 18.46
CA SER A 65 25.16 -15.85 19.23
C SER A 65 26.51 -15.94 18.53
N LEU A 66 27.25 -14.86 18.44
CA LEU A 66 28.50 -14.78 17.66
C LEU A 66 29.58 -15.75 18.17
N ASP A 67 29.56 -16.10 19.45
CA ASP A 67 30.49 -17.04 20.08
C ASP A 67 30.21 -18.51 19.71
N LYS A 68 29.02 -18.85 19.27
CA LYS A 68 28.59 -20.23 18.92
C LYS A 68 28.21 -20.43 17.47
N ILE A 69 28.23 -19.38 16.67
CA ILE A 69 27.69 -19.38 15.30
C ILE A 69 28.35 -20.45 14.41
N THR A 70 29.68 -20.64 14.54
CA THR A 70 30.42 -21.62 13.73
C THR A 70 29.96 -23.04 14.02
N ASP A 71 29.79 -23.39 15.30
CA ASP A 71 29.36 -24.73 15.72
C ASP A 71 27.90 -24.98 15.32
N ASP A 72 27.03 -24.00 15.55
CA ASP A 72 25.63 -24.05 15.19
C ASP A 72 25.43 -24.22 13.67
N LEU A 73 26.18 -23.47 12.85
CA LEU A 73 26.15 -23.59 11.40
C LEU A 73 26.71 -24.93 10.93
N ASN A 74 27.87 -25.33 11.44
CA ASN A 74 28.46 -26.62 11.07
C ASN A 74 27.49 -27.78 11.32
N LEU A 75 26.80 -27.80 12.47
CA LEU A 75 25.83 -28.82 12.82
C LEU A 75 24.61 -28.80 11.89
N PHE A 76 24.08 -27.61 11.60
CA PHE A 76 22.89 -27.48 10.77
C PHE A 76 23.15 -27.83 9.30
N LEU A 77 24.28 -27.36 8.74
CA LEU A 77 24.61 -27.49 7.33
C LEU A 77 24.96 -28.92 6.89
N THR A 78 25.29 -29.82 7.81
CA THR A 78 25.58 -31.22 7.50
C THR A 78 24.45 -32.00 6.85
N ASN A 79 23.22 -31.47 6.95
CA ASN A 79 22.02 -32.11 6.42
C ASN A 79 21.72 -31.75 4.95
N TYR A 80 22.58 -30.96 4.29
CA TYR A 80 22.32 -30.39 2.97
C TYR A 80 23.43 -30.74 1.98
N ASP A 81 23.07 -31.01 0.71
CA ASP A 81 24.05 -31.30 -0.37
C ASP A 81 24.62 -30.00 -0.96
N SER A 82 23.83 -28.95 -0.97
CA SER A 82 24.16 -27.63 -1.52
C SER A 82 23.72 -26.55 -0.59
N VAL A 83 24.64 -25.62 -0.27
CA VAL A 83 24.38 -24.47 0.60
C VAL A 83 24.86 -23.20 -0.09
N THR A 84 23.99 -22.20 -0.16
CA THR A 84 24.33 -20.84 -0.62
C THR A 84 24.14 -19.87 0.54
N LEU A 85 25.09 -18.96 0.74
CA LEU A 85 25.04 -17.95 1.80
C LEU A 85 24.70 -16.60 1.19
N ASP A 86 23.61 -15.99 1.60
CA ASP A 86 23.29 -14.61 1.27
C ASP A 86 23.75 -13.67 2.39
N VAL A 87 24.58 -12.68 2.03
CA VAL A 87 25.12 -11.67 2.94
C VAL A 87 24.44 -10.31 2.74
N PHE A 88 23.29 -10.30 2.10
CA PHE A 88 22.48 -9.10 1.87
C PHE A 88 21.46 -8.89 3.00
N GLY A 89 21.31 -7.65 3.48
CA GLY A 89 20.36 -7.30 4.55
C GLY A 89 20.84 -7.69 5.94
N GLY A 90 19.94 -7.61 6.92
CA GLY A 90 20.18 -8.02 8.30
C GLY A 90 21.26 -7.24 9.05
N ASP A 91 21.85 -7.89 10.04
CA ASP A 91 22.92 -7.31 10.87
C ASP A 91 24.27 -7.36 10.15
N SER A 92 24.94 -6.21 10.03
CA SER A 92 26.23 -6.09 9.31
C SER A 92 27.38 -6.88 9.93
N ILE A 93 27.39 -7.06 11.25
CA ILE A 93 28.43 -7.88 11.93
C ILE A 93 28.21 -9.35 11.54
N LEU A 94 26.97 -9.79 11.54
CA LEU A 94 26.59 -11.13 11.12
C LEU A 94 26.90 -11.36 9.63
N ALA A 95 26.69 -10.36 8.77
CA ALA A 95 27.02 -10.42 7.35
C ALA A 95 28.53 -10.64 7.12
N ILE A 96 29.36 -9.88 7.84
CA ILE A 96 30.82 -10.03 7.78
C ILE A 96 31.23 -11.45 8.23
N PHE A 97 30.63 -11.92 9.32
CA PHE A 97 30.92 -13.26 9.85
C PHE A 97 30.50 -14.37 8.85
N LEU A 98 29.30 -14.27 8.32
CA LEU A 98 28.78 -15.25 7.35
C LEU A 98 29.61 -15.26 6.05
N TYR A 99 30.06 -14.08 5.62
CA TYR A 99 30.97 -13.96 4.47
C TYR A 99 32.30 -14.67 4.73
N GLN A 100 32.93 -14.42 5.89
CA GLN A 100 34.18 -15.07 6.28
C GLN A 100 34.01 -16.60 6.39
N TYR A 101 32.94 -17.04 7.05
CA TYR A 101 32.61 -18.46 7.18
C TYR A 101 32.47 -19.14 5.80
N GLY A 102 31.77 -18.47 4.86
CA GLY A 102 31.61 -18.97 3.51
C GLY A 102 32.93 -19.12 2.75
N LEU A 103 33.87 -18.17 2.91
CA LEU A 103 35.21 -18.25 2.34
C LEU A 103 36.00 -19.46 2.92
N GLU A 104 35.97 -19.61 4.24
CA GLU A 104 36.67 -20.72 4.93
C GLU A 104 36.13 -22.09 4.54
N LYS A 105 34.82 -22.20 4.38
CA LYS A 105 34.12 -23.44 3.97
C LYS A 105 34.03 -23.65 2.45
N GLN A 106 34.49 -22.68 1.67
CA GLN A 106 34.38 -22.66 0.20
C GLN A 106 32.94 -22.78 -0.31
N LEU A 107 32.00 -22.20 0.43
CA LEU A 107 30.58 -22.16 0.06
C LEU A 107 30.31 -21.02 -0.92
N PRO A 108 29.34 -21.16 -1.83
CA PRO A 108 28.82 -20.05 -2.63
C PRO A 108 28.30 -18.92 -1.74
N ILE A 109 28.74 -17.68 -2.01
CA ILE A 109 28.29 -16.49 -1.31
C ILE A 109 27.65 -15.56 -2.34
N VAL A 110 26.51 -14.99 -2.01
CA VAL A 110 25.76 -14.06 -2.85
C VAL A 110 25.39 -12.79 -2.09
N ALA A 111 25.17 -11.72 -2.81
CA ALA A 111 24.51 -10.51 -2.30
C ALA A 111 23.80 -9.80 -3.44
N ILE A 112 22.74 -9.07 -3.14
CA ILE A 112 21.96 -8.31 -4.11
C ILE A 112 22.19 -6.81 -3.89
N ASP A 113 22.38 -6.07 -4.96
CA ASP A 113 22.22 -4.62 -4.98
C ASP A 113 20.89 -4.29 -5.66
N ILE A 114 19.88 -3.99 -4.85
CA ILE A 114 18.53 -3.69 -5.32
C ILE A 114 18.51 -2.42 -6.16
N GLU A 115 19.26 -1.39 -5.76
CA GLU A 115 19.29 -0.09 -6.46
C GLU A 115 19.87 -0.23 -7.87
N GLN A 116 20.89 -1.07 -8.03
CA GLN A 116 21.55 -1.27 -9.31
C GLN A 116 20.97 -2.44 -10.12
N GLY A 117 20.08 -3.25 -9.55
CA GLY A 117 19.57 -4.46 -10.20
C GLY A 117 20.68 -5.47 -10.48
N LYS A 118 21.56 -5.72 -9.51
CA LYS A 118 22.73 -6.60 -9.68
C LYS A 118 22.82 -7.61 -8.56
N GLN A 119 23.26 -8.84 -8.92
CA GLN A 119 23.72 -9.84 -7.98
C GLN A 119 25.23 -9.95 -8.04
N PHE A 120 25.84 -10.05 -6.89
CA PHE A 120 27.26 -10.38 -6.72
C PHE A 120 27.37 -11.82 -6.26
N LYS A 121 28.23 -12.60 -6.91
CA LYS A 121 28.52 -13.99 -6.57
C LYS A 121 30.02 -14.14 -6.30
N TRP A 122 30.37 -14.60 -5.12
CA TRP A 122 31.76 -14.92 -4.77
C TRP A 122 31.99 -16.40 -4.97
N LYS A 123 32.94 -16.73 -5.84
CA LYS A 123 33.32 -18.09 -6.13
C LYS A 123 34.84 -18.17 -6.30
N MET A 124 35.48 -19.01 -5.49
CA MET A 124 36.95 -19.26 -5.55
C MET A 124 37.80 -17.97 -5.55
N GLY A 125 37.44 -16.99 -4.69
CA GLY A 125 38.16 -15.71 -4.58
C GLY A 125 37.92 -14.70 -5.70
N LYS A 126 36.99 -14.98 -6.65
CA LYS A 126 36.55 -14.07 -7.69
C LYS A 126 35.14 -13.56 -7.39
N VAL A 127 34.86 -12.32 -7.80
CA VAL A 127 33.54 -11.71 -7.75
C VAL A 127 32.97 -11.67 -9.15
N GLU A 128 31.91 -12.39 -9.40
CA GLU A 128 31.11 -12.31 -10.61
C GLU A 128 29.95 -11.35 -10.38
N LYS A 129 29.60 -10.54 -11.39
CA LYS A 129 28.46 -9.63 -11.36
C LYS A 129 27.46 -10.07 -12.41
N GLU A 130 26.21 -10.14 -12.04
CA GLU A 130 25.12 -10.53 -12.92
C GLU A 130 24.01 -9.47 -12.84
N GLU A 131 23.52 -9.05 -14.00
CA GLU A 131 22.36 -8.16 -14.08
C GLU A 131 21.11 -8.96 -13.69
N LEU A 132 20.31 -8.43 -12.79
CA LEU A 132 19.08 -9.04 -12.33
C LEU A 132 17.88 -8.14 -12.54
N VAL A 133 16.80 -8.75 -12.99
CA VAL A 133 15.47 -8.16 -12.85
C VAL A 133 14.93 -8.59 -11.49
N ILE A 134 15.04 -7.70 -10.50
CA ILE A 134 14.49 -7.95 -9.19
C ILE A 134 12.96 -7.81 -9.30
N PRO A 135 12.17 -8.85 -9.00
CA PRO A 135 10.73 -8.77 -9.06
C PRO A 135 10.24 -7.75 -8.03
N GLY A 136 9.47 -6.75 -8.48
CA GLY A 136 8.78 -5.84 -7.57
C GLY A 136 7.66 -6.59 -6.86
N LEU A 137 7.58 -6.47 -5.54
CA LEU A 137 6.44 -6.97 -4.78
C LEU A 137 5.20 -6.13 -5.08
N THR A 138 4.05 -6.76 -5.29
CA THR A 138 2.78 -6.05 -5.42
C THR A 138 2.34 -5.44 -4.08
N ILE A 139 1.37 -4.53 -4.09
CA ILE A 139 0.79 -3.98 -2.85
C ILE A 139 0.25 -5.12 -1.98
N GLU A 140 -0.45 -6.09 -2.58
CA GLU A 140 -0.98 -7.26 -1.86
C GLU A 140 0.14 -8.09 -1.21
N GLN A 141 1.23 -8.34 -1.94
CA GLN A 141 2.39 -9.06 -1.43
C GLN A 141 3.10 -8.33 -0.30
N LEU A 142 3.23 -7.00 -0.39
CA LEU A 142 3.82 -6.17 0.68
C LEU A 142 3.00 -6.24 1.98
N ILE A 143 1.67 -6.20 1.86
CA ILE A 143 0.74 -6.35 2.99
C ILE A 143 0.84 -7.77 3.57
N ALA A 144 0.81 -8.80 2.73
CA ALA A 144 0.88 -10.21 3.15
C ALA A 144 2.20 -10.55 3.85
N LEU A 145 3.32 -10.00 3.38
CA LEU A 145 4.64 -10.18 3.98
C LEU A 145 4.70 -9.69 5.44
N ARG A 146 3.81 -8.76 5.82
CA ARG A 146 3.67 -8.21 7.16
C ARG A 146 2.48 -8.78 7.93
N GLY A 147 1.92 -9.90 7.47
CA GLY A 147 0.85 -10.63 8.16
C GLY A 147 -0.56 -10.14 7.88
N GLY A 148 -0.73 -9.07 7.12
CA GLY A 148 -2.03 -8.58 6.70
C GLY A 148 -2.58 -9.33 5.50
N LYS A 149 -3.87 -9.15 5.23
CA LYS A 149 -4.54 -9.65 4.03
C LYS A 149 -5.33 -8.54 3.38
N LEU A 150 -5.08 -8.29 2.11
CA LEU A 150 -5.92 -7.41 1.31
C LEU A 150 -7.25 -8.11 1.04
N ILE A 151 -8.35 -7.62 1.64
CA ILE A 151 -9.68 -8.21 1.50
C ILE A 151 -10.36 -7.69 0.25
N LYS A 152 -10.23 -6.38 0.01
CA LYS A 152 -10.89 -5.70 -1.08
C LYS A 152 -10.09 -4.48 -1.48
N SER A 153 -10.03 -4.25 -2.75
CA SER A 153 -9.54 -3.00 -3.33
C SER A 153 -10.24 -2.74 -4.65
N LYS A 154 -10.25 -1.50 -5.08
CA LYS A 154 -10.86 -1.11 -6.32
C LYS A 154 -9.81 -0.54 -7.26
N GLN A 155 -9.93 -0.89 -8.51
CA GLN A 155 -9.15 -0.33 -9.63
C GLN A 155 -10.15 0.07 -10.74
N PRO A 156 -11.00 1.08 -10.48
CA PRO A 156 -12.06 1.44 -11.41
C PRO A 156 -11.47 1.94 -12.73
N LYS A 157 -12.09 1.50 -13.82
CA LYS A 157 -11.70 1.90 -15.19
C LYS A 157 -12.74 2.87 -15.74
N TYR A 158 -12.26 4.01 -16.18
CA TYR A 158 -13.08 5.04 -16.82
C TYR A 158 -12.59 5.32 -18.23
N SER A 159 -13.50 5.68 -19.13
CA SER A 159 -13.13 6.22 -20.42
C SER A 159 -12.44 7.59 -20.27
N PRO A 160 -11.61 8.03 -21.22
CA PRO A 160 -10.96 9.35 -21.14
C PRO A 160 -11.96 10.51 -20.93
N LYS A 161 -13.14 10.43 -21.55
CA LYS A 161 -14.19 11.43 -21.38
C LYS A 161 -14.74 11.46 -19.94
N GLN A 162 -15.01 10.29 -19.36
CA GLN A 162 -15.46 10.17 -17.96
C GLN A 162 -14.41 10.71 -17.00
N MET A 163 -13.13 10.38 -17.19
CA MET A 163 -12.04 10.86 -16.35
C MET A 163 -11.96 12.40 -16.35
N ILE A 164 -12.07 13.03 -17.52
CA ILE A 164 -12.09 14.49 -17.63
C ILE A 164 -13.27 15.07 -16.83
N THR A 165 -14.45 14.51 -16.96
CA THR A 165 -15.66 15.01 -16.29
C THR A 165 -15.62 14.77 -14.79
N ILE A 166 -15.15 13.61 -14.33
CA ILE A 166 -14.95 13.30 -12.91
C ILE A 166 -13.94 14.28 -12.30
N LYS A 167 -12.85 14.59 -13.00
CA LYS A 167 -11.87 15.59 -12.52
C LYS A 167 -12.46 17.00 -12.42
N LYS A 168 -13.36 17.39 -13.33
CA LYS A 168 -14.10 18.66 -13.19
C LYS A 168 -15.00 18.67 -11.96
N LEU A 169 -15.74 17.56 -11.72
CA LEU A 169 -16.54 17.39 -10.52
C LEU A 169 -15.71 17.48 -9.25
N ALA A 170 -14.57 16.79 -9.22
CA ALA A 170 -13.65 16.80 -8.08
C ALA A 170 -13.08 18.19 -7.82
N ASN A 171 -12.64 18.90 -8.85
CA ASN A 171 -12.18 20.29 -8.70
C ASN A 171 -13.29 21.21 -8.17
N TYR A 172 -14.53 21.05 -8.65
CA TYR A 172 -15.67 21.77 -8.11
C TYR A 172 -15.87 21.44 -6.61
N ALA A 173 -15.87 20.17 -6.25
CA ALA A 173 -16.04 19.70 -4.87
C ALA A 173 -14.96 20.22 -3.93
N ILE A 174 -13.70 20.20 -4.37
CA ILE A 174 -12.54 20.70 -3.60
C ILE A 174 -12.64 22.21 -3.38
N LEU A 175 -13.03 22.97 -4.41
CA LEU A 175 -13.13 24.43 -4.32
C LEU A 175 -14.40 24.88 -3.61
N ASN A 176 -15.47 24.08 -3.62
CA ASN A 176 -16.78 24.41 -3.07
C ASN A 176 -17.29 23.31 -2.11
N PRO A 177 -16.57 23.02 -1.00
CA PRO A 177 -16.83 21.85 -0.14
C PRO A 177 -18.20 21.88 0.53
N GLU A 178 -18.76 23.04 0.81
CA GLU A 178 -20.11 23.18 1.41
C GLU A 178 -21.20 22.90 0.37
N GLN A 179 -21.06 23.41 -0.85
CA GLN A 179 -21.99 23.11 -1.94
C GLN A 179 -21.94 21.63 -2.32
N TRP A 180 -20.74 21.04 -2.38
CA TRP A 180 -20.60 19.61 -2.62
C TRP A 180 -21.25 18.78 -1.51
N TYR A 181 -21.10 19.19 -0.25
CA TYR A 181 -21.81 18.57 0.88
C TYR A 181 -23.32 18.62 0.69
N GLN A 182 -23.90 19.76 0.28
CA GLN A 182 -25.35 19.88 0.01
C GLN A 182 -25.79 18.90 -1.10
N ILE A 183 -25.01 18.78 -2.16
CA ILE A 183 -25.27 17.85 -3.27
C ILE A 183 -25.26 16.39 -2.77
N THR A 184 -24.21 15.99 -2.06
CA THR A 184 -24.10 14.62 -1.56
C THR A 184 -25.17 14.28 -0.54
N GLN A 185 -25.57 15.24 0.29
CA GLN A 185 -26.68 15.04 1.25
C GLN A 185 -28.03 14.87 0.55
N PHE A 186 -28.31 15.59 -0.53
CA PHE A 186 -29.52 15.36 -1.32
C PHE A 186 -29.59 13.92 -1.78
N PHE A 187 -28.54 13.41 -2.41
CA PHE A 187 -28.50 12.02 -2.88
C PHE A 187 -28.47 10.99 -1.74
N ALA A 188 -27.87 11.30 -0.60
CA ALA A 188 -27.83 10.42 0.57
C ALA A 188 -29.19 10.27 1.24
N LEU A 189 -30.00 11.33 1.28
CA LEU A 189 -31.32 11.31 1.89
C LEU A 189 -32.39 10.66 0.98
N ALA A 190 -32.19 10.67 -0.33
CA ALA A 190 -33.09 10.00 -1.26
C ALA A 190 -33.05 8.48 -1.07
N LYS A 191 -34.22 7.89 -0.81
CA LYS A 191 -34.35 6.43 -0.72
C LYS A 191 -34.09 5.79 -2.07
N THR A 192 -33.28 4.74 -2.10
CA THR A 192 -32.97 3.99 -3.30
C THR A 192 -33.32 2.53 -3.14
N VAL A 193 -33.81 1.90 -4.22
CA VAL A 193 -34.00 0.47 -4.34
C VAL A 193 -33.29 0.06 -5.64
N ASP A 194 -32.34 -0.87 -5.56
CA ASP A 194 -31.59 -1.36 -6.72
C ASP A 194 -31.05 -0.22 -7.63
N PHE A 195 -30.41 0.79 -7.00
CA PHE A 195 -29.87 2.00 -7.61
C PHE A 195 -30.91 3.02 -8.12
N HIS A 196 -32.20 2.70 -8.16
CA HIS A 196 -33.26 3.63 -8.56
C HIS A 196 -33.72 4.47 -7.40
N ALA A 197 -33.92 5.75 -7.62
CA ALA A 197 -34.49 6.68 -6.67
C ALA A 197 -35.64 7.48 -7.28
N GLU A 198 -36.70 7.64 -6.49
CA GLU A 198 -37.78 8.57 -6.77
C GLU A 198 -37.96 9.47 -5.56
N THR A 199 -37.87 10.79 -5.73
CA THR A 199 -37.88 11.72 -4.63
C THR A 199 -38.38 13.11 -5.04
N VAL A 200 -38.73 13.91 -4.06
CA VAL A 200 -39.01 15.34 -4.26
C VAL A 200 -37.72 16.14 -4.43
N LYS A 201 -37.80 17.26 -5.15
CA LYS A 201 -36.64 18.12 -5.42
C LYS A 201 -36.14 18.91 -4.16
N VAL A 202 -36.85 18.87 -3.07
CA VAL A 202 -36.46 19.48 -1.78
C VAL A 202 -36.62 18.45 -0.68
N LEU A 203 -35.50 18.05 -0.08
CA LEU A 203 -35.44 17.10 1.05
C LEU A 203 -35.13 17.86 2.33
N GLU A 204 -35.67 17.40 3.47
CA GLU A 204 -35.40 18.00 4.77
C GLU A 204 -34.89 16.95 5.75
N SER A 205 -33.84 17.30 6.48
CA SER A 205 -33.28 16.50 7.56
C SER A 205 -32.68 17.39 8.64
N ASN A 206 -33.01 17.09 9.89
CA ASN A 206 -32.54 17.86 11.05
C ASN A 206 -32.74 19.37 10.93
N GLY A 207 -33.90 19.80 10.38
CA GLY A 207 -34.23 21.22 10.18
C GLY A 207 -33.45 21.92 9.07
N LYS A 208 -32.68 21.20 8.28
CA LYS A 208 -31.96 21.69 7.09
C LYS A 208 -32.61 21.19 5.81
N ARG A 209 -32.64 22.05 4.79
CA ARG A 209 -33.19 21.73 3.46
C ARG A 209 -32.03 21.44 2.49
N TYR A 210 -32.20 20.42 1.70
CA TYR A 210 -31.27 19.97 0.67
C TYR A 210 -32.01 19.99 -0.66
N PHE A 211 -31.45 20.71 -1.63
CA PHE A 211 -32.10 20.95 -2.91
C PHE A 211 -31.52 20.06 -3.99
N TYR A 212 -32.36 19.66 -4.91
CA TYR A 212 -31.95 18.98 -6.13
C TYR A 212 -30.88 19.80 -6.86
N PRO A 213 -29.70 19.23 -7.18
CA PRO A 213 -28.58 19.97 -7.70
C PRO A 213 -28.63 20.16 -9.22
N GLU A 214 -29.64 20.86 -9.74
CA GLU A 214 -29.92 21.04 -11.17
C GLU A 214 -28.66 21.42 -11.98
N SER A 215 -27.84 22.34 -11.48
CA SER A 215 -26.63 22.79 -12.17
C SER A 215 -25.54 21.73 -12.32
N MET A 216 -25.57 20.67 -11.48
CA MET A 216 -24.56 19.60 -11.49
C MET A 216 -25.03 18.36 -12.25
N ILE A 217 -26.33 18.22 -12.50
CA ILE A 217 -26.90 17.06 -13.19
C ILE A 217 -26.25 16.81 -14.54
N PRO A 218 -26.02 17.82 -15.41
CA PRO A 218 -25.35 17.58 -16.69
C PRO A 218 -23.96 16.95 -16.53
N LEU A 219 -23.18 17.39 -15.54
CA LEU A 219 -21.84 16.82 -15.27
C LEU A 219 -21.93 15.42 -14.69
N LEU A 220 -22.85 15.15 -13.77
CA LEU A 220 -23.06 13.83 -13.19
C LEU A 220 -23.50 12.81 -14.25
N THR A 221 -24.36 13.23 -15.18
CA THR A 221 -24.82 12.42 -16.32
C THR A 221 -23.71 12.20 -17.35
N GLU A 222 -22.94 13.25 -17.68
CA GLU A 222 -21.80 13.14 -18.60
C GLU A 222 -20.69 12.22 -18.04
N ALA A 223 -20.49 12.23 -16.72
CA ALA A 223 -19.58 11.31 -16.03
C ALA A 223 -20.14 9.88 -15.97
N ASN A 224 -21.37 9.65 -16.42
CA ASN A 224 -22.08 8.40 -16.30
C ASN A 224 -22.24 7.93 -14.85
N LEU A 225 -22.50 8.86 -13.93
CA LEU A 225 -22.76 8.56 -12.52
C LEU A 225 -24.25 8.35 -12.26
N ILE A 226 -25.10 9.14 -12.92
CA ILE A 226 -26.56 9.06 -12.84
C ILE A 226 -27.19 9.12 -14.21
N HIS A 227 -28.38 8.55 -14.32
CA HIS A 227 -29.29 8.72 -15.43
C HIS A 227 -30.61 9.29 -14.92
N ILE A 228 -31.13 10.33 -15.56
CA ILE A 228 -32.42 10.90 -15.23
C ILE A 228 -33.49 10.16 -16.01
N ASP A 229 -34.40 9.47 -15.30
CA ASP A 229 -35.46 8.68 -15.86
C ASP A 229 -36.70 9.53 -16.13
N GLU A 230 -37.05 10.41 -15.16
CA GLU A 230 -38.19 11.31 -15.22
C GLU A 230 -37.94 12.55 -14.37
N GLU A 231 -38.38 13.71 -14.86
CA GLU A 231 -38.27 14.97 -14.16
C GLU A 231 -39.52 15.82 -14.31
N SER A 232 -40.05 16.31 -13.19
CA SER A 232 -41.16 17.26 -13.11
C SER A 232 -40.76 18.49 -12.33
N SER A 233 -41.72 19.44 -12.10
CA SER A 233 -41.47 20.62 -11.28
C SER A 233 -41.10 20.27 -9.82
N GLU A 234 -41.69 19.23 -9.26
CA GLU A 234 -41.56 18.89 -7.84
C GLU A 234 -40.81 17.56 -7.57
N HIS A 235 -40.83 16.65 -8.53
CA HIS A 235 -40.30 15.31 -8.36
C HIS A 235 -39.23 14.99 -9.39
N ILE A 236 -38.33 14.07 -9.01
CA ILE A 236 -37.30 13.53 -9.87
C ILE A 236 -37.18 12.02 -9.66
N ARG A 237 -37.04 11.28 -10.77
CA ARG A 237 -36.67 9.87 -10.78
C ARG A 237 -35.34 9.74 -11.50
N TYR A 238 -34.40 9.04 -10.89
CA TYR A 238 -33.07 8.83 -11.44
C TYR A 238 -32.49 7.48 -11.02
N THR A 239 -31.52 7.00 -11.78
CA THR A 239 -30.80 5.76 -11.54
C THR A 239 -29.32 6.02 -11.43
N PHE A 240 -28.66 5.48 -10.39
CA PHE A 240 -27.21 5.44 -10.33
C PHE A 240 -26.69 4.36 -11.28
N SER A 241 -25.61 4.64 -12.00
CA SER A 241 -25.04 3.70 -13.00
C SER A 241 -24.36 2.48 -12.36
N SER A 242 -23.94 2.58 -11.09
CA SER A 242 -23.26 1.53 -10.34
C SER A 242 -23.24 1.83 -8.84
N SER A 243 -22.79 0.86 -8.04
CA SER A 243 -22.52 1.05 -6.61
C SER A 243 -21.47 2.13 -6.36
N GLU A 244 -20.45 2.21 -7.20
CA GLU A 244 -19.43 3.26 -7.16
C GLU A 244 -20.01 4.65 -7.40
N ALA A 245 -20.83 4.78 -8.42
CA ALA A 245 -21.52 6.03 -8.75
C ALA A 245 -22.44 6.47 -7.60
N GLN A 246 -23.14 5.52 -6.98
CA GLN A 246 -23.97 5.77 -5.81
C GLN A 246 -23.12 6.25 -4.63
N LEU A 247 -22.00 5.58 -4.34
CA LEU A 247 -21.08 5.95 -3.27
C LEU A 247 -20.51 7.37 -3.51
N LEU A 248 -20.04 7.65 -4.74
CA LEU A 248 -19.50 8.94 -5.13
C LEU A 248 -20.50 10.08 -4.95
N CYS A 249 -21.74 9.88 -5.33
CA CYS A 249 -22.78 10.89 -5.20
C CYS A 249 -23.29 11.08 -3.77
N ARG A 250 -23.14 10.08 -2.90
CA ARG A 250 -23.68 10.09 -1.53
C ARG A 250 -22.66 10.41 -0.44
N THR A 251 -21.36 10.31 -0.76
CA THR A 251 -20.28 10.47 0.23
C THR A 251 -19.42 11.67 -0.13
N LYS A 252 -19.29 12.61 0.82
CA LYS A 252 -18.54 13.86 0.60
C LYS A 252 -17.08 13.62 0.19
N GLY A 253 -16.40 12.66 0.86
CA GLY A 253 -14.96 12.42 0.72
C GLY A 253 -14.54 11.64 -0.52
N HIS A 254 -15.38 10.72 -0.97
CA HIS A 254 -14.99 9.75 -2.00
C HIS A 254 -14.58 10.37 -3.35
N ILE A 255 -15.07 11.57 -3.68
CA ILE A 255 -14.65 12.31 -4.88
C ILE A 255 -13.18 12.73 -4.83
N LEU A 256 -12.63 13.03 -3.65
CA LEU A 256 -11.22 13.37 -3.48
C LEU A 256 -10.34 12.13 -3.66
N GLU A 257 -10.72 11.02 -3.08
CA GLU A 257 -10.03 9.73 -3.23
C GLU A 257 -9.95 9.33 -4.70
N LEU A 258 -11.10 9.37 -5.40
CA LEU A 258 -11.16 9.06 -6.83
C LEU A 258 -10.33 10.04 -7.67
N TYR A 259 -10.33 11.33 -7.32
CA TYR A 259 -9.51 12.32 -8.02
C TYR A 259 -8.01 11.99 -7.94
N LEU A 260 -7.53 11.67 -6.74
CA LEU A 260 -6.12 11.32 -6.53
C LEU A 260 -5.74 10.04 -7.26
N TYR A 261 -6.62 9.03 -7.21
CA TYR A 261 -6.45 7.79 -7.98
C TYR A 261 -6.34 8.09 -9.49
N LEU A 262 -7.23 8.92 -10.05
CA LEU A 262 -7.19 9.29 -11.45
C LEU A 262 -5.92 10.05 -11.84
N LEU A 263 -5.45 10.97 -10.98
CA LEU A 263 -4.17 11.66 -11.20
C LEU A 263 -3.00 10.66 -11.20
N ALA A 264 -3.04 9.68 -10.31
CA ALA A 264 -1.99 8.68 -10.21
C ALA A 264 -1.92 7.78 -11.45
N ILE A 265 -3.05 7.22 -11.91
CA ILE A 265 -3.08 6.33 -13.08
C ILE A 265 -2.73 7.08 -14.38
N GLU A 266 -3.23 8.31 -14.56
CA GLU A 266 -2.91 9.12 -15.74
C GLU A 266 -1.44 9.53 -15.84
N SER A 267 -0.76 9.60 -14.69
CA SER A 267 0.66 9.94 -14.68
C SER A 267 1.55 8.85 -15.26
N GLU A 268 1.06 7.61 -15.33
CA GLU A 268 1.82 6.40 -15.71
C GLU A 268 3.13 6.24 -14.93
N TYR A 269 3.26 6.97 -13.82
CA TYR A 269 4.47 6.97 -13.00
C TYR A 269 4.51 5.82 -12.01
N PHE A 270 3.36 5.49 -11.43
CA PHE A 270 3.25 4.45 -10.41
C PHE A 270 3.06 3.08 -11.06
N ASP A 271 3.67 2.06 -10.46
CA ASP A 271 3.61 0.69 -10.96
C ASP A 271 2.27 0.02 -10.59
N GLU A 272 1.66 0.49 -9.49
CA GLU A 272 0.36 0.00 -9.01
C GLU A 272 -0.39 1.11 -8.27
N CYS A 273 -1.71 1.16 -8.47
CA CYS A 273 -2.61 2.13 -7.84
C CYS A 273 -3.89 1.43 -7.40
N MET A 274 -4.34 1.69 -6.17
CA MET A 274 -5.60 1.17 -5.62
C MET A 274 -6.36 2.28 -4.89
N ILE A 275 -7.69 2.17 -4.85
CA ILE A 275 -8.59 3.03 -4.08
C ILE A 275 -9.44 2.17 -3.15
N GLY A 276 -9.67 2.62 -1.92
CA GLY A 276 -10.48 1.91 -0.94
C GLY A 276 -9.90 0.53 -0.63
N ALA A 277 -8.64 0.47 -0.22
CA ALA A 277 -7.98 -0.78 0.13
C ALA A 277 -8.39 -1.21 1.55
N GLU A 278 -9.26 -2.19 1.65
CA GLU A 278 -9.66 -2.82 2.92
C GLU A 278 -8.65 -3.91 3.28
N ILE A 279 -7.98 -3.75 4.42
CA ILE A 279 -6.94 -4.66 4.89
C ILE A 279 -7.39 -5.29 6.21
N ASP A 280 -7.31 -6.63 6.28
CA ASP A 280 -7.39 -7.37 7.53
C ASP A 280 -5.99 -7.43 8.15
N TRP A 281 -5.85 -6.93 9.39
CA TRP A 281 -4.57 -6.79 10.07
C TRP A 281 -3.88 -8.11 10.38
N ASN A 282 -4.66 -9.12 10.64
CA ASN A 282 -4.22 -10.45 11.07
C ASN A 282 -4.75 -11.55 10.15
N GLY A 283 -4.91 -11.24 8.89
CA GLY A 283 -5.52 -12.11 7.89
C GLY A 283 -4.87 -13.48 7.69
N ILE A 284 -3.63 -13.66 8.17
CA ILE A 284 -2.96 -14.97 8.24
C ILE A 284 -3.29 -15.74 9.53
N PHE A 285 -3.97 -15.11 10.51
CA PHE A 285 -4.33 -15.72 11.80
C PHE A 285 -5.85 -15.84 11.92
N PRO A 286 -6.48 -16.90 11.38
CA PRO A 286 -7.94 -17.02 11.29
C PRO A 286 -8.66 -17.13 12.64
N GLU A 287 -7.94 -17.32 13.74
CA GLU A 287 -8.49 -17.51 15.09
C GLU A 287 -8.70 -16.18 15.85
N VAL A 288 -8.26 -15.05 15.29
CA VAL A 288 -8.37 -13.73 15.92
C VAL A 288 -9.47 -12.93 15.24
N ASP A 289 -10.21 -12.13 16.03
CA ASP A 289 -11.26 -11.25 15.50
C ASP A 289 -10.71 -10.36 14.39
N ASN A 290 -11.43 -10.30 13.27
CA ASN A 290 -11.06 -9.50 12.11
C ASN A 290 -11.02 -8.02 12.46
N VAL A 291 -9.84 -7.44 12.47
CA VAL A 291 -9.64 -5.98 12.54
C VAL A 291 -9.42 -5.47 11.12
N GLN A 292 -10.48 -4.91 10.55
CA GLN A 292 -10.44 -4.40 9.18
C GLN A 292 -10.29 -2.88 9.19
N ASN A 293 -9.44 -2.38 8.32
CA ASN A 293 -9.26 -0.96 8.10
C ASN A 293 -9.20 -0.64 6.61
N GLU A 294 -9.68 0.53 6.24
CA GLU A 294 -9.65 1.03 4.87
C GLU A 294 -8.57 2.11 4.74
N ILE A 295 -7.76 2.00 3.69
CA ILE A 295 -6.83 3.05 3.25
C ILE A 295 -7.39 3.68 1.99
N ASP A 296 -7.57 4.99 2.01
CA ASP A 296 -8.31 5.72 0.97
C ASP A 296 -7.67 5.55 -0.42
N VAL A 297 -6.33 5.73 -0.54
CA VAL A 297 -5.57 5.48 -1.76
C VAL A 297 -4.22 4.85 -1.42
N VAL A 298 -3.85 3.80 -2.15
CA VAL A 298 -2.55 3.13 -2.04
C VAL A 298 -1.87 3.15 -3.40
N LEU A 299 -0.62 3.62 -3.42
CA LEU A 299 0.21 3.66 -4.62
C LEU A 299 1.51 2.89 -4.37
N ARG A 300 2.09 2.33 -5.42
CA ARG A 300 3.41 1.70 -5.37
C ARG A 300 4.31 2.24 -6.48
N LYS A 301 5.57 2.50 -6.11
CA LYS A 301 6.64 2.80 -7.07
C LYS A 301 7.91 2.06 -6.69
N GLY A 302 8.37 1.15 -7.55
CA GLY A 302 9.50 0.27 -7.22
C GLY A 302 9.19 -0.59 -6.00
N GLN A 303 9.99 -0.45 -4.97
CA GLN A 303 9.83 -1.14 -3.69
C GLN A 303 9.06 -0.30 -2.64
N SER A 304 8.68 0.92 -2.99
CA SER A 304 8.06 1.85 -2.05
C SER A 304 6.55 1.82 -2.15
N ILE A 305 5.89 1.69 -1.00
CA ILE A 305 4.45 1.83 -0.85
C ILE A 305 4.11 3.22 -0.34
N ILE A 306 3.00 3.77 -0.81
CA ILE A 306 2.55 5.12 -0.47
C ILE A 306 1.11 5.00 0.02
N PHE A 307 0.89 5.32 1.29
CA PHE A 307 -0.44 5.38 1.88
C PHE A 307 -0.95 6.81 1.93
N ILE A 308 -2.13 7.03 1.39
CA ILE A 308 -2.75 8.36 1.30
C ILE A 308 -4.08 8.35 2.03
N SER A 309 -4.23 9.22 3.03
CA SER A 309 -5.51 9.52 3.66
C SER A 309 -6.09 10.81 3.09
N CYS A 310 -7.36 10.78 2.69
CA CYS A 310 -8.08 11.85 2.02
C CYS A 310 -9.10 12.50 2.95
N LYS A 311 -8.99 13.79 3.18
CA LYS A 311 -9.90 14.53 4.08
C LYS A 311 -10.50 15.75 3.39
N MET A 312 -11.80 15.75 3.17
CA MET A 312 -12.56 16.93 2.71
C MET A 312 -13.16 17.77 3.87
N THR A 313 -12.68 17.52 5.07
CA THR A 313 -12.99 18.25 6.30
C THR A 313 -11.70 18.77 6.90
N ASP A 314 -11.80 19.48 8.01
CA ASP A 314 -10.62 19.89 8.78
C ASP A 314 -9.82 18.66 9.24
N LEU A 315 -8.49 18.77 9.23
CA LEU A 315 -7.62 17.69 9.67
C LEU A 315 -7.83 17.39 11.16
N SER A 316 -8.00 16.12 11.48
CA SER A 316 -8.13 15.62 12.85
C SER A 316 -6.89 14.86 13.33
N VAL A 317 -6.73 14.73 14.63
CA VAL A 317 -5.62 13.97 15.22
C VAL A 317 -5.79 12.46 15.01
N GLU A 318 -7.03 12.01 14.95
CA GLU A 318 -7.39 10.61 14.69
C GLU A 318 -6.87 10.17 13.32
N ALA A 319 -7.11 10.96 12.28
CA ALA A 319 -6.63 10.67 10.92
C ALA A 319 -5.10 10.56 10.83
N ILE A 320 -4.38 11.38 11.60
CA ILE A 320 -2.91 11.33 11.66
C ILE A 320 -2.46 10.03 12.32
N ASN A 321 -3.08 9.69 13.48
CA ASN A 321 -2.71 8.49 14.22
C ASN A 321 -3.05 7.21 13.45
N GLU A 322 -4.21 7.15 12.82
CA GLU A 322 -4.61 6.02 11.98
C GLU A 322 -3.59 5.76 10.87
N LEU A 323 -3.25 6.79 10.10
CA LEU A 323 -2.28 6.66 9.02
C LEU A 323 -0.91 6.21 9.53
N GLU A 324 -0.45 6.74 10.67
CA GLU A 324 0.82 6.36 11.30
C GLU A 324 0.82 4.87 11.69
N VAL A 325 -0.26 4.42 12.34
CA VAL A 325 -0.39 3.03 12.78
C VAL A 325 -0.40 2.09 11.57
N TYR A 326 -1.19 2.40 10.53
CA TYR A 326 -1.27 1.56 9.33
C TYR A 326 0.05 1.48 8.57
N ALA A 327 0.71 2.63 8.40
CA ALA A 327 1.97 2.69 7.69
C ALA A 327 3.07 1.89 8.40
N ASN A 328 3.18 2.04 9.72
CA ASN A 328 4.17 1.31 10.50
C ASN A 328 3.92 -0.20 10.49
N HIS A 329 2.66 -0.62 10.52
CA HIS A 329 2.32 -2.04 10.54
C HIS A 329 2.49 -2.69 9.16
N PHE A 330 1.92 -2.10 8.09
CA PHE A 330 1.84 -2.75 6.77
C PHE A 330 2.93 -2.36 5.78
N ALA A 331 3.65 -1.28 6.01
CA ALA A 331 4.61 -0.78 5.03
C ALA A 331 5.99 -0.45 5.60
N GLY A 332 6.13 -0.45 6.94
CA GLY A 332 7.40 -0.25 7.63
C GLY A 332 8.03 1.12 7.37
N GLU A 333 9.34 1.21 7.58
CA GLU A 333 10.10 2.47 7.51
C GLU A 333 10.18 3.08 6.10
N THR A 334 9.99 2.27 5.06
CA THR A 334 10.04 2.72 3.65
C THR A 334 8.72 3.30 3.15
N CYS A 335 7.67 3.30 3.98
CA CYS A 335 6.37 3.83 3.61
C CYS A 335 6.36 5.35 3.52
N LEU A 336 5.89 5.87 2.40
CA LEU A 336 5.56 7.28 2.29
C LEU A 336 4.12 7.51 2.76
N LYS A 337 3.97 8.32 3.81
CA LYS A 337 2.70 8.66 4.43
C LYS A 337 2.22 10.02 3.96
N LEU A 338 1.01 10.08 3.38
CA LEU A 338 0.41 11.33 2.92
C LEU A 338 -0.96 11.55 3.54
N ILE A 339 -1.23 12.80 3.92
CA ILE A 339 -2.57 13.30 4.17
C ILE A 339 -2.87 14.37 3.13
N VAL A 340 -3.93 14.17 2.35
CA VAL A 340 -4.46 15.17 1.42
C VAL A 340 -5.71 15.78 2.04
N CYS A 341 -5.63 17.06 2.38
CA CYS A 341 -6.68 17.76 3.12
C CYS A 341 -7.14 19.00 2.38
N SER A 342 -8.44 19.06 2.01
CA SER A 342 -9.05 20.28 1.44
C SER A 342 -9.65 21.21 2.50
N GLY A 343 -9.76 20.76 3.76
CA GLY A 343 -10.19 21.57 4.89
C GLY A 343 -9.06 22.33 5.57
N LYS A 344 -9.34 22.89 6.74
CA LYS A 344 -8.36 23.64 7.54
C LYS A 344 -7.39 22.68 8.23
N ILE A 345 -6.14 23.13 8.36
CA ILE A 345 -5.09 22.39 9.05
C ILE A 345 -4.63 23.24 10.23
N ASN A 346 -4.88 22.73 11.43
CA ASN A 346 -4.37 23.35 12.65
C ASN A 346 -2.83 23.28 12.66
N PRO A 347 -2.11 24.37 12.99
CA PRO A 347 -0.65 24.38 13.11
C PRO A 347 -0.08 23.27 14.00
N VAL A 348 -0.76 22.95 15.12
CA VAL A 348 -0.36 21.86 16.02
C VAL A 348 -0.40 20.50 15.31
N TYR A 349 -1.47 20.25 14.54
CA TYR A 349 -1.59 18.97 13.78
C TYR A 349 -0.59 18.89 12.63
N ASN A 350 -0.31 20.03 11.98
CA ASN A 350 0.75 20.08 10.96
C ASN A 350 2.13 19.78 11.56
N HIS A 351 2.43 20.27 12.75
CA HIS A 351 3.68 19.92 13.45
C HIS A 351 3.74 18.44 13.79
N ARG A 352 2.64 17.86 14.31
CA ARG A 352 2.57 16.42 14.58
C ARG A 352 2.78 15.56 13.33
N CYS A 353 2.23 15.96 12.18
CA CYS A 353 2.50 15.30 10.91
C CYS A 353 3.99 15.32 10.57
N GLN A 354 4.68 16.45 10.80
CA GLN A 354 6.12 16.55 10.58
C GLN A 354 6.91 15.60 11.49
N GLU A 355 6.55 15.48 12.78
CA GLU A 355 7.18 14.54 13.73
C GLU A 355 7.03 13.07 13.29
N TYR A 356 5.89 12.71 12.70
CA TYR A 356 5.62 11.35 12.20
C TYR A 356 6.09 11.12 10.76
N GLY A 357 6.74 12.09 10.13
CA GLY A 357 7.16 11.99 8.73
C GLY A 357 5.99 11.92 7.74
N VAL A 358 4.82 12.44 8.12
CA VAL A 358 3.63 12.51 7.26
C VAL A 358 3.68 13.77 6.41
N LEU A 359 3.63 13.62 5.10
CA LEU A 359 3.49 14.73 4.18
C LEU A 359 2.04 15.21 4.14
N VAL A 360 1.84 16.52 4.31
CA VAL A 360 0.51 17.14 4.25
C VAL A 360 0.40 17.94 2.96
N ILE A 361 -0.59 17.57 2.14
CA ILE A 361 -0.93 18.25 0.89
C ILE A 361 -2.20 19.06 1.12
N LYS A 362 -2.09 20.38 0.95
CA LYS A 362 -3.19 21.32 1.14
C LYS A 362 -4.03 21.48 -0.13
N GLN A 363 -5.21 22.06 -0.01
CA GLN A 363 -6.18 22.27 -1.07
C GLN A 363 -5.55 22.85 -2.36
N ASP A 364 -4.75 23.89 -2.23
CA ASP A 364 -4.06 24.58 -3.35
C ASP A 364 -2.94 23.76 -4.02
N GLN A 365 -2.51 22.68 -3.38
CA GLN A 365 -1.44 21.82 -3.85
C GLN A 365 -1.95 20.54 -4.52
N ILE A 366 -3.24 20.19 -4.37
CA ILE A 366 -3.81 18.91 -4.79
C ILE A 366 -3.61 18.67 -6.30
N SER A 367 -3.85 19.68 -7.13
CA SER A 367 -3.65 19.57 -8.59
C SER A 367 -2.19 19.34 -9.01
N ASN A 368 -1.24 19.66 -8.14
CA ASN A 368 0.19 19.49 -8.37
C ASN A 368 0.79 18.30 -7.57
N LEU A 369 -0.05 17.44 -7.02
CA LEU A 369 0.36 16.32 -6.16
C LEU A 369 1.38 15.41 -6.84
N ILE A 370 1.10 14.97 -8.06
CA ILE A 370 1.96 13.98 -8.75
C ILE A 370 3.38 14.52 -9.00
N PRO A 371 3.57 15.72 -9.58
CA PRO A 371 4.90 16.32 -9.69
C PRO A 371 5.62 16.46 -8.34
N MET A 372 4.89 16.80 -7.27
CA MET A 372 5.46 16.90 -5.92
C MET A 372 5.94 15.53 -5.42
N LEU A 373 5.14 14.48 -5.57
CA LEU A 373 5.50 13.12 -5.20
C LEU A 373 6.69 12.59 -5.99
N GLN A 374 6.71 12.77 -7.31
CA GLN A 374 7.82 12.39 -8.17
C GLN A 374 9.14 13.04 -7.71
N LYS A 375 9.09 14.34 -7.42
CA LYS A 375 10.25 15.08 -6.90
C LYS A 375 10.69 14.56 -5.53
N TYR A 376 9.73 14.26 -4.65
CA TYR A 376 10.01 13.75 -3.31
C TYR A 376 10.66 12.37 -3.37
N ILE A 377 10.07 11.42 -4.09
CA ILE A 377 10.57 10.05 -4.27
C ILE A 377 11.99 10.07 -4.84
N LYS A 378 12.19 10.87 -5.91
CA LYS A 378 13.53 11.01 -6.53
C LYS A 378 14.57 11.59 -5.58
N LYS A 379 14.20 12.57 -4.75
CA LYS A 379 15.11 13.23 -3.80
C LYS A 379 15.55 12.30 -2.68
N HIS A 380 14.64 11.46 -2.20
CA HIS A 380 14.88 10.58 -1.04
C HIS A 380 15.27 9.16 -1.45
N LYS A 381 15.37 8.88 -2.78
CA LYS A 381 15.69 7.55 -3.35
C LYS A 381 14.75 6.44 -2.81
N ILE A 382 13.51 6.82 -2.61
CA ILE A 382 12.45 5.91 -2.16
C ILE A 382 11.86 5.16 -3.36
#